data_93d730dead774409adde3d512e95209e
#
_entry.id   93d730dead774409adde3d512e95209e
#
_cell.length_a   1.000
_cell.length_b   1.000
_cell.length_c   1.000
_cell.angle_alpha   90.00
_cell.angle_beta   90.00
_cell.angle_gamma   90.00
#
_symmetry.space_group_name_H-M   'P 1'
#
loop_
_entity.id
_entity.type
_entity.pdbx_description
1 polymer ?
#
loop_
_entity_poly.entity_id
_entity_poly.type
_entity_poly.pdbx_seq_one_letter_code
_entity_poly.pdbx_strand_id
1 'polypeptide(L)'
;MKEMRIVHINLSGSNGGAAIAAYRLHCEMRKNGLDSKMLVAFQGIRSRQEGVYQFSIRKKLHHKVNVMINQLLYPASKIIGTYSFAFNGCDLSKENDIREADFIYLHWINMGMLSIYDVERILKLGRPVFWFMHDMWPLTGGCHHAFDCTKYLEKCIDCPLLHRKRDMLFCKFQFEEKYRIFSKYSNLKIIAPSTWLFHLASTSLLFKNKQLIHIPNLCDINIFKPMGKGWAKRLFNLSESKKLILFGAATGGMGNIYKGWEYLQKAILHLSTSSYEAVIFGEYNKTVEKQLPIKCNFIGKLYDEYSLSVLYNAADVFVTPSLADNFPNTILESLSCGTPVVAFNVGGIPDLIMHKSNGYLAHYKDCEDLKKGIEWCVSQYSIQEVCRSSIIKKYSPSLIIEKHKKLMYGK
;
A
#
# COMPACT_ATOMS: atom_id res chain seq x y z
N MET A 1 -20.01 -19.90 -21.24
CA MET A 1 -18.86 -19.01 -21.50
C MET A 1 -17.66 -19.63 -20.80
N LYS A 2 -16.50 -19.68 -21.46
CA LYS A 2 -15.27 -20.16 -20.83
C LYS A 2 -14.97 -19.26 -19.60
N GLU A 3 -14.77 -19.88 -18.45
CA GLU A 3 -14.42 -19.16 -17.21
C GLU A 3 -13.08 -18.47 -17.41
N MET A 4 -13.00 -17.14 -17.19
CA MET A 4 -11.76 -16.37 -17.36
C MET A 4 -10.81 -16.64 -16.21
N ARG A 5 -9.61 -17.08 -16.54
CA ARG A 5 -8.54 -17.38 -15.59
C ARG A 5 -7.67 -16.15 -15.35
N ILE A 6 -7.62 -15.70 -14.10
CA ILE A 6 -6.86 -14.55 -13.67
C ILE A 6 -5.81 -15.00 -12.67
N VAL A 7 -4.56 -14.57 -12.86
CA VAL A 7 -3.49 -14.87 -11.92
C VAL A 7 -2.88 -13.59 -11.38
N HIS A 8 -2.90 -13.43 -10.06
CA HIS A 8 -2.22 -12.37 -9.34
C HIS A 8 -0.85 -12.86 -8.87
N ILE A 9 0.18 -12.06 -9.10
CA ILE A 9 1.56 -12.33 -8.66
C ILE A 9 1.96 -11.26 -7.67
N ASN A 10 2.23 -11.65 -6.42
CA ASN A 10 2.66 -10.74 -5.35
C ASN A 10 3.63 -11.44 -4.41
N LEU A 11 4.57 -10.69 -3.83
CA LEU A 11 5.58 -11.26 -2.92
C LEU A 11 4.96 -12.01 -1.73
N SER A 12 3.95 -11.42 -1.09
CA SER A 12 3.30 -11.97 0.10
C SER A 12 1.79 -12.05 -0.07
N GLY A 13 1.16 -13.03 0.59
CA GLY A 13 -0.31 -13.16 0.61
C GLY A 13 -1.02 -12.11 1.47
N SER A 14 -0.37 -11.61 2.53
CA SER A 14 -1.07 -10.70 3.47
C SER A 14 -0.18 -9.73 4.25
N ASN A 15 1.12 -9.68 3.99
CA ASN A 15 2.04 -8.81 4.71
C ASN A 15 2.28 -7.51 3.95
N GLY A 16 1.88 -6.38 4.54
CA GLY A 16 2.04 -5.04 3.97
C GLY A 16 0.85 -4.58 3.12
N GLY A 17 0.78 -3.26 2.90
CA GLY A 17 -0.35 -2.62 2.22
C GLY A 17 -0.60 -3.13 0.80
N ALA A 18 0.45 -3.35 0.02
CA ALA A 18 0.37 -3.91 -1.33
C ALA A 18 -0.24 -5.33 -1.35
N ALA A 19 0.19 -6.19 -0.39
CA ALA A 19 -0.33 -7.53 -0.28
C ALA A 19 -1.81 -7.56 0.12
N ILE A 20 -2.20 -6.71 1.07
CA ILE A 20 -3.60 -6.59 1.50
C ILE A 20 -4.48 -6.12 0.33
N ALA A 21 -4.04 -5.12 -0.44
CA ALA A 21 -4.79 -4.63 -1.59
C ALA A 21 -4.93 -5.69 -2.69
N ALA A 22 -3.83 -6.37 -3.04
CA ALA A 22 -3.83 -7.46 -4.02
C ALA A 22 -4.74 -8.62 -3.59
N TYR A 23 -4.66 -8.99 -2.32
CA TYR A 23 -5.46 -10.05 -1.74
C TYR A 23 -6.96 -9.72 -1.73
N ARG A 24 -7.35 -8.50 -1.31
CA ARG A 24 -8.73 -8.03 -1.36
C ARG A 24 -9.29 -8.06 -2.78
N LEU A 25 -8.51 -7.61 -3.76
CA LEU A 25 -8.91 -7.66 -5.16
C LEU A 25 -9.12 -9.10 -5.63
N HIS A 26 -8.18 -10.01 -5.33
CA HIS A 26 -8.28 -11.44 -5.63
C HIS A 26 -9.56 -12.05 -5.03
N CYS A 27 -9.80 -11.84 -3.73
CA CYS A 27 -10.99 -12.38 -3.06
C CYS A 27 -12.29 -11.85 -3.67
N GLU A 28 -12.31 -10.55 -3.98
CA GLU A 28 -13.52 -9.95 -4.54
C GLU A 28 -13.78 -10.40 -5.98
N MET A 29 -12.73 -10.63 -6.78
CA MET A 29 -12.87 -11.26 -8.10
C MET A 29 -13.50 -12.64 -7.98
N ARG A 30 -13.05 -13.48 -7.02
CA ARG A 30 -13.64 -14.81 -6.77
C ARG A 30 -15.10 -14.73 -6.32
N LYS A 31 -15.45 -13.84 -5.39
CA LYS A 31 -16.84 -13.61 -4.96
C LYS A 31 -17.76 -13.23 -6.14
N ASN A 32 -17.18 -12.61 -7.16
CA ASN A 32 -17.88 -12.20 -8.38
C ASN A 32 -17.83 -13.25 -9.51
N GLY A 33 -17.48 -14.50 -9.22
CA GLY A 33 -17.52 -15.63 -10.15
C GLY A 33 -16.38 -15.67 -11.16
N LEU A 34 -15.24 -14.98 -10.89
CA LEU A 34 -14.05 -15.05 -11.73
C LEU A 34 -13.08 -16.12 -11.19
N ASP A 35 -12.49 -16.95 -12.08
CA ASP A 35 -11.44 -17.91 -11.69
C ASP A 35 -10.14 -17.16 -11.39
N SER A 36 -10.05 -16.63 -10.17
CA SER A 36 -8.89 -15.87 -9.71
C SER A 36 -8.00 -16.73 -8.81
N LYS A 37 -6.70 -16.74 -9.11
CA LYS A 37 -5.64 -17.37 -8.33
C LYS A 37 -4.60 -16.33 -7.94
N MET A 38 -3.98 -16.51 -6.77
CA MET A 38 -2.89 -15.64 -6.30
C MET A 38 -1.64 -16.45 -5.99
N LEU A 39 -0.55 -16.18 -6.71
CA LEU A 39 0.74 -16.84 -6.53
C LEU A 39 1.68 -15.96 -5.71
N VAL A 40 2.22 -16.49 -4.60
CA VAL A 40 3.03 -15.75 -3.64
C VAL A 40 4.30 -16.49 -3.26
N ALA A 41 5.37 -15.74 -2.93
CA ALA A 41 6.61 -16.34 -2.42
C ALA A 41 6.43 -16.86 -0.98
N PHE A 42 5.66 -16.12 -0.15
CA PHE A 42 5.28 -16.55 1.19
C PHE A 42 3.84 -16.14 1.52
N GLN A 43 3.18 -17.03 2.23
CA GLN A 43 1.75 -16.86 2.49
C GLN A 43 1.42 -15.72 3.47
N GLY A 44 2.16 -15.54 4.55
CA GLY A 44 1.78 -14.70 5.68
C GLY A 44 0.72 -15.36 6.58
N ILE A 45 0.35 -14.69 7.66
CA ILE A 45 -0.49 -15.27 8.72
C ILE A 45 -1.96 -15.43 8.29
N ARG A 46 -2.45 -14.58 7.37
CA ARG A 46 -3.85 -14.56 6.91
C ARG A 46 -4.17 -15.54 5.77
N SER A 47 -3.22 -16.28 5.26
CA SER A 47 -3.24 -16.80 3.90
C SER A 47 -3.54 -18.29 3.75
N ARG A 48 -4.20 -18.92 4.69
CA ARG A 48 -4.84 -20.24 4.43
C ARG A 48 -6.17 -20.06 3.69
N GLN A 49 -6.18 -19.19 2.67
CA GLN A 49 -7.41 -18.83 1.99
C GLN A 49 -7.42 -19.44 0.59
N GLU A 50 -8.60 -19.80 0.16
CA GLU A 50 -8.87 -20.44 -1.12
C GLU A 50 -8.35 -19.61 -2.28
N GLY A 51 -7.64 -20.26 -3.21
CA GLY A 51 -7.06 -19.61 -4.39
C GLY A 51 -5.71 -18.93 -4.18
N VAL A 52 -5.11 -18.96 -2.95
CA VAL A 52 -3.75 -18.46 -2.70
C VAL A 52 -2.75 -19.60 -2.65
N TYR A 53 -1.81 -19.62 -3.58
CA TYR A 53 -0.81 -20.65 -3.74
C TYR A 53 0.58 -20.12 -3.46
N GLN A 54 1.32 -20.86 -2.66
CA GLN A 54 2.70 -20.50 -2.35
C GLN A 54 3.68 -21.22 -3.30
N PHE A 55 4.82 -20.61 -3.55
CA PHE A 55 5.93 -21.22 -4.26
C PHE A 55 6.22 -22.65 -3.78
N SER A 56 6.54 -23.54 -4.72
CA SER A 56 7.08 -24.86 -4.40
C SER A 56 8.34 -24.76 -3.53
N ILE A 57 8.71 -25.83 -2.83
CA ILE A 57 9.89 -25.89 -1.95
C ILE A 57 11.16 -25.43 -2.68
N ARG A 58 11.36 -25.91 -3.92
CA ARG A 58 12.49 -25.51 -4.79
C ARG A 58 12.52 -23.99 -5.04
N LYS A 59 11.37 -23.39 -5.35
CA LYS A 59 11.27 -21.95 -5.61
C LYS A 59 11.42 -21.14 -4.35
N LYS A 60 10.93 -21.62 -3.21
CA LYS A 60 11.17 -20.99 -1.90
C LYS A 60 12.67 -20.93 -1.58
N LEU A 61 13.40 -22.00 -1.82
CA LEU A 61 14.85 -22.04 -1.61
C LEU A 61 15.56 -21.08 -2.57
N HIS A 62 15.21 -21.12 -3.85
CA HIS A 62 15.74 -20.19 -4.86
C HIS A 62 15.45 -18.74 -4.48
N HIS A 63 14.23 -18.42 -4.07
CA HIS A 63 13.87 -17.07 -3.59
C HIS A 63 14.72 -16.63 -2.38
N LYS A 64 14.93 -17.51 -1.39
CA LYS A 64 15.80 -17.19 -0.24
C LYS A 64 17.23 -16.87 -0.68
N VAL A 65 17.78 -17.63 -1.62
CA VAL A 65 19.11 -17.39 -2.21
C VAL A 65 19.12 -16.02 -2.92
N ASN A 66 18.10 -15.71 -3.72
CA ASN A 66 17.99 -14.41 -4.40
C ASN A 66 17.94 -13.25 -3.41
N VAL A 67 17.19 -13.38 -2.30
CA VAL A 67 17.14 -12.35 -1.24
C VAL A 67 18.55 -12.16 -0.66
N MET A 68 19.26 -13.22 -0.33
CA MET A 68 20.62 -13.16 0.21
C MET A 68 21.59 -12.51 -0.77
N ILE A 69 21.55 -12.89 -2.05
CA ILE A 69 22.37 -12.28 -3.11
C ILE A 69 22.06 -10.78 -3.21
N ASN A 70 20.79 -10.41 -3.23
CA ASN A 70 20.39 -8.99 -3.28
C ASN A 70 20.90 -8.20 -2.08
N GLN A 71 20.85 -8.76 -0.88
CA GLN A 71 21.36 -8.09 0.32
C GLN A 71 22.90 -7.95 0.33
N LEU A 72 23.63 -8.89 -0.27
CA LEU A 72 25.09 -8.86 -0.37
C LEU A 72 25.56 -7.91 -1.47
N LEU A 73 24.97 -8.03 -2.67
CA LEU A 73 25.42 -7.26 -3.83
C LEU A 73 24.88 -5.84 -3.83
N TYR A 74 23.69 -5.62 -3.28
CA TYR A 74 22.96 -4.33 -3.35
C TYR A 74 22.58 -3.85 -1.93
N PRO A 75 23.54 -3.31 -1.16
CA PRO A 75 23.28 -2.87 0.23
C PRO A 75 22.14 -1.85 0.35
N ALA A 76 21.89 -1.03 -0.67
CA ALA A 76 20.76 -0.09 -0.72
C ALA A 76 19.41 -0.81 -0.57
N SER A 77 19.29 -2.06 -1.02
CA SER A 77 18.06 -2.85 -0.87
C SER A 77 17.83 -3.41 0.54
N LYS A 78 18.80 -3.26 1.47
CA LYS A 78 18.63 -3.61 2.87
C LYS A 78 17.66 -2.66 3.58
N ILE A 79 17.52 -1.44 3.09
CA ILE A 79 16.56 -0.47 3.62
C ILE A 79 15.18 -0.83 3.05
N ILE A 80 14.45 -1.66 3.77
CA ILE A 80 13.12 -2.15 3.36
C ILE A 80 12.21 -0.96 3.05
N GLY A 81 11.56 -1.01 1.88
CA GLY A 81 10.60 0.00 1.45
C GLY A 81 11.18 1.25 0.81
N THR A 82 12.51 1.40 0.70
CA THR A 82 13.14 2.56 0.07
C THR A 82 13.64 2.30 -1.33
N TYR A 83 14.30 1.15 -1.55
CA TYR A 83 14.99 0.84 -2.79
C TYR A 83 15.05 -0.67 -3.06
N SER A 84 14.86 -1.08 -4.33
CA SER A 84 15.01 -2.48 -4.76
C SER A 84 15.65 -2.59 -6.13
N PHE A 85 16.69 -3.43 -6.22
CA PHE A 85 17.17 -3.93 -7.49
C PHE A 85 16.52 -5.28 -7.80
N ALA A 86 16.15 -5.51 -9.05
CA ALA A 86 15.45 -6.70 -9.52
C ALA A 86 16.23 -7.40 -10.65
N PHE A 87 17.49 -7.70 -10.40
CA PHE A 87 18.32 -8.44 -11.35
C PHE A 87 18.23 -9.96 -11.14
N ASN A 88 17.86 -10.40 -9.93
CA ASN A 88 17.65 -11.80 -9.57
C ASN A 88 16.20 -12.06 -9.21
N GLY A 89 15.65 -13.18 -9.68
CA GLY A 89 14.25 -13.54 -9.45
C GLY A 89 13.99 -15.02 -9.73
N CYS A 90 12.73 -15.39 -9.65
CA CYS A 90 12.25 -16.73 -9.95
C CYS A 90 11.45 -16.71 -11.25
N ASP A 91 11.88 -17.46 -12.26
CA ASP A 91 11.13 -17.60 -13.50
C ASP A 91 9.77 -18.30 -13.24
N LEU A 92 8.70 -17.54 -13.33
CA LEU A 92 7.33 -18.02 -13.19
C LEU A 92 6.64 -18.27 -14.54
N SER A 93 7.26 -17.88 -15.66
CA SER A 93 6.66 -18.04 -16.99
C SER A 93 6.40 -19.52 -17.38
N LYS A 94 7.00 -20.46 -16.66
CA LYS A 94 6.84 -21.91 -16.85
C LYS A 94 5.72 -22.53 -16.00
N GLU A 95 5.13 -21.78 -15.05
CA GLU A 95 4.02 -22.28 -14.24
C GLU A 95 2.76 -22.42 -15.09
N ASN A 96 2.06 -23.55 -14.95
CA ASN A 96 0.87 -23.83 -15.72
C ASN A 96 -0.21 -22.74 -15.51
N ASP A 97 -0.44 -22.31 -14.26
CA ASP A 97 -1.41 -21.27 -13.98
C ASP A 97 -1.09 -19.96 -14.72
N ILE A 98 0.19 -19.58 -14.84
CA ILE A 98 0.64 -18.37 -15.56
C ILE A 98 0.46 -18.54 -17.08
N ARG A 99 0.82 -19.72 -17.62
CA ARG A 99 0.73 -20.01 -19.07
C ARG A 99 -0.71 -20.08 -19.55
N GLU A 100 -1.60 -20.58 -18.71
CA GLU A 100 -3.01 -20.77 -19.02
C GLU A 100 -3.89 -19.58 -18.62
N ALA A 101 -3.33 -18.57 -17.93
CA ALA A 101 -4.04 -17.37 -17.56
C ALA A 101 -4.50 -16.60 -18.78
N ASP A 102 -5.75 -16.12 -18.74
CA ASP A 102 -6.26 -15.14 -19.70
C ASP A 102 -5.77 -13.73 -19.37
N PHE A 103 -5.57 -13.44 -18.06
CA PHE A 103 -5.07 -12.16 -17.54
C PHE A 103 -4.08 -12.37 -16.39
N ILE A 104 -2.97 -11.63 -16.40
CA ILE A 104 -1.94 -11.68 -15.36
C ILE A 104 -1.85 -10.32 -14.69
N TYR A 105 -1.96 -10.29 -13.36
CA TYR A 105 -1.77 -9.10 -12.53
C TYR A 105 -0.44 -9.17 -11.81
N LEU A 106 0.45 -8.23 -12.09
CA LEU A 106 1.68 -8.02 -11.32
C LEU A 106 1.40 -6.97 -10.25
N HIS A 107 1.73 -7.31 -9.00
CA HIS A 107 1.62 -6.40 -7.87
C HIS A 107 3.01 -6.00 -7.36
N TRP A 108 3.34 -6.26 -6.11
CA TRP A 108 4.64 -6.00 -5.55
C TRP A 108 5.54 -7.25 -5.69
N ILE A 109 6.46 -7.21 -6.65
CA ILE A 109 7.23 -8.38 -7.12
C ILE A 109 8.71 -8.34 -6.73
N ASN A 110 9.11 -7.39 -5.89
CA ASN A 110 10.50 -7.13 -5.53
C ASN A 110 11.09 -8.16 -4.55
N MET A 111 12.23 -7.85 -3.94
CA MET A 111 12.95 -8.68 -2.98
C MET A 111 13.25 -10.10 -3.49
N GLY A 112 13.75 -10.21 -4.73
CA GLY A 112 14.16 -11.50 -5.29
C GLY A 112 13.02 -12.42 -5.75
N MET A 113 11.76 -11.91 -5.77
CA MET A 113 10.63 -12.67 -6.29
C MET A 113 10.68 -12.79 -7.81
N LEU A 114 10.65 -11.65 -8.51
CA LEU A 114 10.87 -11.57 -9.96
C LEU A 114 12.01 -10.62 -10.27
N SER A 115 12.85 -10.98 -11.21
CA SER A 115 13.72 -10.04 -11.89
C SER A 115 12.97 -9.29 -13.00
N ILE A 116 13.55 -8.20 -13.49
CA ILE A 116 12.99 -7.51 -14.67
C ILE A 116 12.99 -8.43 -15.91
N TYR A 117 13.94 -9.37 -16.00
CA TYR A 117 13.99 -10.38 -17.05
C TYR A 117 12.92 -11.46 -16.89
N ASP A 118 12.53 -11.80 -15.66
CA ASP A 118 11.39 -12.70 -15.41
C ASP A 118 10.06 -12.03 -15.82
N VAL A 119 9.94 -10.73 -15.60
CA VAL A 119 8.81 -9.94 -16.14
C VAL A 119 8.82 -10.01 -17.67
N GLU A 120 9.97 -9.85 -18.34
CA GLU A 120 10.07 -10.03 -19.80
C GLU A 120 9.62 -11.41 -20.26
N ARG A 121 10.00 -12.50 -19.53
CA ARG A 121 9.55 -13.85 -19.84
C ARG A 121 8.04 -14.01 -19.76
N ILE A 122 7.41 -13.41 -18.75
CA ILE A 122 5.95 -13.39 -18.62
C ILE A 122 5.31 -12.62 -19.79
N LEU A 123 5.85 -11.45 -20.16
CA LEU A 123 5.36 -10.66 -21.29
C LEU A 123 5.46 -11.40 -22.62
N LYS A 124 6.50 -12.23 -22.81
CA LYS A 124 6.68 -13.10 -23.99
C LYS A 124 5.56 -14.13 -24.18
N LEU A 125 4.77 -14.45 -23.16
CA LEU A 125 3.62 -15.33 -23.30
C LEU A 125 2.48 -14.71 -24.12
N GLY A 126 2.54 -13.40 -24.41
CA GLY A 126 1.54 -12.68 -25.22
C GLY A 126 0.21 -12.42 -24.51
N ARG A 127 0.06 -12.87 -23.26
CA ARG A 127 -1.14 -12.63 -22.46
C ARG A 127 -1.20 -11.16 -21.99
N PRO A 128 -2.38 -10.54 -21.83
CA PRO A 128 -2.50 -9.23 -21.20
C PRO A 128 -1.93 -9.25 -19.77
N VAL A 129 -0.97 -8.38 -19.52
CA VAL A 129 -0.34 -8.21 -18.21
C VAL A 129 -0.69 -6.84 -17.65
N PHE A 130 -1.38 -6.82 -16.52
CA PHE A 130 -1.73 -5.62 -15.79
C PHE A 130 -0.75 -5.42 -14.64
N TRP A 131 0.07 -4.38 -14.68
CA TRP A 131 0.89 -4.01 -13.54
C TRP A 131 0.16 -3.04 -12.65
N PHE A 132 -0.33 -3.53 -11.52
CA PHE A 132 -1.00 -2.72 -10.50
C PHE A 132 0.07 -2.08 -9.61
N MET A 133 0.29 -0.77 -9.78
CA MET A 133 1.35 -0.05 -9.09
C MET A 133 0.95 0.25 -7.64
N HIS A 134 1.62 -0.35 -6.67
CA HIS A 134 1.44 -0.04 -5.25
C HIS A 134 2.37 1.09 -4.77
N ASP A 135 3.43 1.36 -5.51
CA ASP A 135 4.43 2.39 -5.28
C ASP A 135 5.03 2.86 -6.62
N MET A 136 6.07 3.70 -6.57
CA MET A 136 6.71 4.26 -7.76
C MET A 136 7.74 3.31 -8.40
N TRP A 137 8.05 2.14 -7.81
CA TRP A 137 9.12 1.28 -8.31
C TRP A 137 9.01 0.90 -9.79
N PRO A 138 7.81 0.61 -10.35
CA PRO A 138 7.70 0.27 -11.77
C PRO A 138 8.17 1.39 -12.71
N LEU A 139 8.08 2.64 -12.29
CA LEU A 139 8.44 3.82 -13.10
C LEU A 139 9.80 4.45 -12.76
N THR A 140 10.54 3.89 -11.81
CA THR A 140 11.84 4.41 -11.36
C THR A 140 12.99 3.45 -11.66
N GLY A 141 14.23 3.89 -11.44
CA GLY A 141 15.40 3.02 -11.49
C GLY A 141 15.55 2.07 -10.30
N GLY A 142 14.66 2.17 -9.27
CA GLY A 142 14.70 1.25 -8.15
C GLY A 142 14.10 1.79 -6.84
N CYS A 143 13.85 3.09 -6.71
CA CYS A 143 13.22 3.64 -5.51
C CYS A 143 11.70 3.39 -5.52
N HIS A 144 11.15 3.15 -4.32
CA HIS A 144 9.72 2.97 -4.11
C HIS A 144 8.98 4.30 -3.92
N HIS A 145 9.70 5.33 -3.46
CA HIS A 145 9.25 6.71 -3.37
C HIS A 145 10.39 7.62 -3.81
N ALA A 146 10.12 8.53 -4.74
CA ALA A 146 11.15 9.43 -5.30
C ALA A 146 11.30 10.73 -4.49
N PHE A 147 10.34 11.05 -3.61
CA PHE A 147 10.26 12.35 -2.91
C PHE A 147 10.38 13.52 -3.90
N ASP A 148 11.32 14.41 -3.70
CA ASP A 148 11.55 15.58 -4.57
C ASP A 148 12.34 15.25 -5.85
N CYS A 149 12.79 13.99 -6.03
CA CYS A 149 13.53 13.60 -7.22
C CYS A 149 12.61 13.42 -8.43
N THR A 150 12.92 14.12 -9.51
CA THR A 150 12.17 14.02 -10.79
C THR A 150 12.93 13.28 -11.89
N LYS A 151 14.14 12.78 -11.62
CA LYS A 151 15.02 12.15 -12.63
C LYS A 151 14.40 10.92 -13.31
N TYR A 152 13.45 10.25 -12.66
CA TYR A 152 12.73 9.11 -13.25
C TYR A 152 11.84 9.50 -14.44
N LEU A 153 11.56 10.77 -14.65
CA LEU A 153 10.76 11.23 -15.80
C LEU A 153 11.50 11.02 -17.13
N GLU A 154 12.83 11.14 -17.10
CA GLU A 154 13.69 10.98 -18.27
C GLU A 154 14.68 9.82 -18.14
N LYS A 155 15.54 9.86 -17.12
CA LYS A 155 16.59 8.87 -16.85
C LYS A 155 16.92 8.87 -15.37
N CYS A 156 17.02 7.70 -14.75
CA CYS A 156 17.47 7.56 -13.35
C CYS A 156 19.00 7.54 -13.25
N ILE A 157 19.63 8.68 -13.48
CA ILE A 157 21.09 8.88 -13.31
C ILE A 157 21.37 9.70 -12.04
N ASP A 158 22.54 9.53 -11.43
CA ASP A 158 22.97 10.25 -10.22
C ASP A 158 21.89 10.31 -9.15
N CYS A 159 21.42 9.14 -8.74
CA CYS A 159 20.30 8.99 -7.83
C CYS A 159 20.61 9.59 -6.45
N PRO A 160 19.81 10.56 -5.94
CA PRO A 160 20.10 11.24 -4.66
C PRO A 160 19.91 10.31 -3.45
N LEU A 161 19.21 9.16 -3.60
CA LEU A 161 19.02 8.18 -2.54
C LEU A 161 20.17 7.17 -2.42
N LEU A 162 21.15 7.21 -3.36
CA LEU A 162 22.26 6.27 -3.42
C LEU A 162 23.59 7.00 -3.19
N HIS A 163 24.45 6.42 -2.35
CA HIS A 163 25.73 7.02 -1.98
C HIS A 163 26.92 6.38 -2.69
N ARG A 164 26.75 5.18 -3.26
CA ARG A 164 27.83 4.45 -3.93
C ARG A 164 27.70 4.59 -5.45
N LYS A 165 28.78 4.97 -6.14
CA LYS A 165 28.80 5.06 -7.61
C LYS A 165 28.32 3.79 -8.30
N ARG A 166 28.70 2.61 -7.75
CA ARG A 166 28.25 1.31 -8.26
C ARG A 166 26.73 1.15 -8.22
N ASP A 167 26.10 1.56 -7.12
CA ASP A 167 24.64 1.44 -6.96
C ASP A 167 23.91 2.42 -7.88
N MET A 168 24.49 3.59 -8.13
CA MET A 168 23.99 4.55 -9.14
C MET A 168 24.06 3.97 -10.57
N LEU A 169 25.12 3.23 -10.91
CA LEU A 169 25.21 2.53 -12.19
C LEU A 169 24.16 1.43 -12.32
N PHE A 170 23.90 0.67 -11.26
CA PHE A 170 22.81 -0.32 -11.25
C PHE A 170 21.44 0.34 -11.37
N CYS A 171 21.21 1.48 -10.75
CA CYS A 171 19.99 2.26 -10.89
C CYS A 171 19.75 2.65 -12.35
N LYS A 172 20.74 3.25 -12.99
CA LYS A 172 20.71 3.62 -14.40
C LYS A 172 20.44 2.40 -15.28
N PHE A 173 21.20 1.33 -15.11
CA PHE A 173 21.05 0.10 -15.88
C PHE A 173 19.66 -0.53 -15.71
N GLN A 174 19.13 -0.59 -14.50
CA GLN A 174 17.78 -1.11 -14.26
C GLN A 174 16.70 -0.26 -14.95
N PHE A 175 16.87 1.06 -14.95
CA PHE A 175 15.95 1.96 -15.65
C PHE A 175 16.01 1.74 -17.17
N GLU A 176 17.19 1.62 -17.75
CA GLU A 176 17.40 1.35 -19.18
C GLU A 176 16.82 -0.02 -19.60
N GLU A 177 16.99 -1.05 -18.78
CA GLU A 177 16.40 -2.36 -19.03
C GLU A 177 14.87 -2.35 -18.92
N LYS A 178 14.31 -1.64 -17.95
CA LYS A 178 12.85 -1.40 -17.89
C LYS A 178 12.37 -0.70 -19.16
N TYR A 179 13.05 0.34 -19.59
CA TYR A 179 12.70 1.06 -20.82
C TYR A 179 12.73 0.14 -22.04
N ARG A 180 13.81 -0.63 -22.23
CA ARG A 180 13.96 -1.59 -23.31
C ARG A 180 12.82 -2.63 -23.32
N ILE A 181 12.53 -3.22 -22.14
CA ILE A 181 11.51 -4.26 -22.01
C ILE A 181 10.11 -3.67 -22.22
N PHE A 182 9.79 -2.58 -21.50
CA PHE A 182 8.45 -2.02 -21.57
C PHE A 182 8.14 -1.47 -22.97
N SER A 183 9.09 -0.83 -23.63
CA SER A 183 8.88 -0.33 -24.99
C SER A 183 8.56 -1.45 -25.98
N LYS A 184 9.12 -2.64 -25.78
CA LYS A 184 8.99 -3.77 -26.71
C LYS A 184 7.62 -4.46 -26.66
N TYR A 185 6.96 -4.55 -25.48
CA TYR A 185 5.77 -5.38 -25.28
C TYR A 185 4.50 -4.56 -25.12
N SER A 186 3.60 -4.62 -26.11
CA SER A 186 2.31 -3.89 -26.11
C SER A 186 1.26 -4.49 -25.15
N ASN A 187 1.42 -5.76 -24.76
CA ASN A 187 0.52 -6.45 -23.83
C ASN A 187 0.71 -6.05 -22.36
N LEU A 188 1.69 -5.21 -22.04
CA LEU A 188 1.84 -4.58 -20.72
C LEU A 188 0.92 -3.37 -20.60
N LYS A 189 0.03 -3.39 -19.61
CA LYS A 189 -0.86 -2.28 -19.23
C LYS A 189 -0.60 -1.90 -17.78
N ILE A 190 -0.75 -0.62 -17.44
CA ILE A 190 -0.40 -0.08 -16.13
C ILE A 190 -1.67 0.38 -15.42
N ILE A 191 -1.87 -0.08 -14.19
CA ILE A 191 -2.95 0.36 -13.31
C ILE A 191 -2.36 1.20 -12.18
N ALA A 192 -2.80 2.45 -12.06
CA ALA A 192 -2.44 3.35 -10.98
C ALA A 192 -3.63 3.53 -10.03
N PRO A 193 -3.47 3.31 -8.70
CA PRO A 193 -4.59 3.41 -7.75
C PRO A 193 -4.92 4.84 -7.33
N SER A 194 -4.03 5.80 -7.51
CA SER A 194 -4.26 7.22 -7.21
C SER A 194 -4.12 8.09 -8.44
N THR A 195 -4.80 9.23 -8.42
CA THR A 195 -4.65 10.27 -9.45
C THR A 195 -3.22 10.81 -9.48
N TRP A 196 -2.58 10.94 -8.30
CA TRP A 196 -1.18 11.32 -8.18
C TRP A 196 -0.26 10.36 -8.96
N LEU A 197 -0.35 9.05 -8.69
CA LEU A 197 0.52 8.07 -9.36
C LEU A 197 0.16 7.91 -10.83
N PHE A 198 -1.11 8.08 -11.21
CA PHE A 198 -1.54 8.10 -12.60
C PHE A 198 -0.87 9.26 -13.37
N HIS A 199 -0.85 10.47 -12.79
CA HIS A 199 -0.16 11.61 -13.41
C HIS A 199 1.35 11.37 -13.55
N LEU A 200 2.01 10.84 -12.51
CA LEU A 200 3.43 10.50 -12.59
C LEU A 200 3.71 9.45 -13.68
N ALA A 201 2.84 8.45 -13.79
CA ALA A 201 2.95 7.42 -14.82
C ALA A 201 2.75 8.00 -16.24
N SER A 202 1.81 8.93 -16.40
CA SER A 202 1.50 9.55 -17.70
C SER A 202 2.64 10.43 -18.24
N THR A 203 3.46 10.98 -17.36
CA THR A 203 4.62 11.80 -17.73
C THR A 203 5.93 11.01 -17.80
N SER A 204 5.93 9.75 -17.32
CA SER A 204 7.13 8.91 -17.29
C SER A 204 7.53 8.42 -18.69
N LEU A 205 8.83 8.49 -18.99
CA LEU A 205 9.40 7.91 -20.21
C LEU A 205 9.11 6.42 -20.34
N LEU A 206 9.10 5.67 -19.22
CA LEU A 206 8.88 4.22 -19.22
C LEU A 206 7.49 3.83 -19.70
N PHE A 207 6.49 4.68 -19.52
CA PHE A 207 5.08 4.37 -19.80
C PHE A 207 4.47 5.22 -20.92
N LYS A 208 5.26 6.05 -21.61
CA LYS A 208 4.80 6.94 -22.68
C LYS A 208 3.88 6.27 -23.71
N ASN A 209 4.17 5.01 -24.05
CA ASN A 209 3.43 4.23 -25.06
C ASN A 209 2.62 3.09 -24.42
N LYS A 210 2.26 3.20 -23.12
CA LYS A 210 1.46 2.18 -22.43
C LYS A 210 0.05 2.65 -22.19
N GLN A 211 -0.88 1.69 -22.19
CA GLN A 211 -2.23 1.98 -21.72
C GLN A 211 -2.17 2.18 -20.20
N LEU A 212 -2.49 3.40 -19.77
CA LEU A 212 -2.59 3.77 -18.36
C LEU A 212 -4.05 3.76 -17.94
N ILE A 213 -4.31 3.21 -16.77
CA ILE A 213 -5.66 2.98 -16.26
C ILE A 213 -5.69 3.42 -14.79
N HIS A 214 -6.67 4.25 -14.43
CA HIS A 214 -6.89 4.65 -13.04
C HIS A 214 -7.97 3.77 -12.40
N ILE A 215 -7.54 2.81 -11.56
CA ILE A 215 -8.44 1.97 -10.75
C ILE A 215 -7.91 1.93 -9.32
N PRO A 216 -8.64 2.51 -8.35
CA PRO A 216 -8.22 2.53 -6.94
C PRO A 216 -8.23 1.15 -6.27
N ASN A 217 -7.61 1.05 -5.09
CA ASN A 217 -7.83 -0.07 -4.19
C ASN A 217 -9.30 -0.10 -3.75
N LEU A 218 -9.82 -1.27 -3.49
CA LEU A 218 -11.14 -1.45 -2.88
C LEU A 218 -11.05 -1.51 -1.35
N CYS A 219 -12.14 -1.17 -0.67
CA CYS A 219 -12.32 -1.37 0.75
C CYS A 219 -13.46 -2.36 0.99
N ASP A 220 -13.24 -3.37 1.84
CA ASP A 220 -14.35 -4.25 2.26
C ASP A 220 -15.27 -3.51 3.24
N ILE A 221 -16.31 -2.90 2.67
CA ILE A 221 -17.28 -2.08 3.40
C ILE A 221 -18.21 -2.90 4.33
N ASN A 222 -18.18 -4.22 4.26
CA ASN A 222 -18.95 -5.09 5.14
C ASN A 222 -18.17 -5.42 6.42
N ILE A 223 -16.84 -5.46 6.35
CA ILE A 223 -15.94 -5.60 7.49
C ILE A 223 -15.71 -4.23 8.13
N PHE A 224 -15.25 -3.26 7.34
CA PHE A 224 -15.00 -1.90 7.79
C PHE A 224 -16.28 -1.07 7.70
N LYS A 225 -17.03 -1.05 8.79
CA LYS A 225 -18.32 -0.34 8.91
C LYS A 225 -18.49 0.27 10.28
N PRO A 226 -19.34 1.28 10.43
CA PRO A 226 -19.65 1.88 11.72
C PRO A 226 -20.19 0.86 12.71
N MET A 227 -19.71 0.95 13.95
CA MET A 227 -20.12 0.18 15.13
C MET A 227 -20.28 1.13 16.32
N GLY A 228 -20.90 0.68 17.40
CA GLY A 228 -21.06 1.48 18.61
C GLY A 228 -19.70 1.82 19.24
N LYS A 229 -19.33 3.11 19.26
CA LYS A 229 -18.03 3.58 19.75
C LYS A 229 -17.74 3.15 21.21
N GLY A 230 -18.69 3.31 22.11
CA GLY A 230 -18.51 2.89 23.51
C GLY A 230 -18.26 1.39 23.64
N TRP A 231 -18.98 0.56 22.88
CA TRP A 231 -18.72 -0.87 22.82
C TRP A 231 -17.31 -1.19 22.31
N ALA A 232 -16.88 -0.52 21.23
CA ALA A 232 -15.55 -0.70 20.66
C ALA A 232 -14.43 -0.27 21.65
N LYS A 233 -14.62 0.83 22.37
CA LYS A 233 -13.70 1.28 23.43
C LYS A 233 -13.57 0.24 24.54
N ARG A 234 -14.68 -0.32 25.02
CA ARG A 234 -14.69 -1.35 26.08
C ARG A 234 -13.95 -2.62 25.67
N LEU A 235 -14.11 -3.09 24.42
CA LEU A 235 -13.41 -4.30 23.94
C LEU A 235 -11.88 -4.18 24.00
N PHE A 236 -11.34 -2.99 23.85
CA PHE A 236 -9.90 -2.72 23.94
C PHE A 236 -9.49 -2.15 25.31
N ASN A 237 -10.40 -2.10 26.28
CA ASN A 237 -10.16 -1.52 27.60
C ASN A 237 -9.64 -0.07 27.54
N LEU A 238 -10.22 0.72 26.64
CA LEU A 238 -9.88 2.12 26.37
C LEU A 238 -10.84 3.07 27.12
N SER A 239 -10.36 4.28 27.41
CA SER A 239 -11.15 5.30 28.10
C SER A 239 -12.39 5.70 27.29
N GLU A 240 -13.57 5.66 27.93
CA GLU A 240 -14.83 6.13 27.35
C GLU A 240 -14.95 7.68 27.43
N SER A 241 -14.30 8.31 28.42
CA SER A 241 -14.38 9.76 28.67
C SER A 241 -13.37 10.58 27.88
N LYS A 242 -12.26 9.96 27.41
CA LYS A 242 -11.21 10.65 26.65
C LYS A 242 -11.44 10.57 25.15
N LYS A 243 -10.88 11.54 24.45
CA LYS A 243 -10.77 11.52 22.99
C LYS A 243 -9.56 10.68 22.58
N LEU A 244 -9.77 9.70 21.74
CA LEU A 244 -8.75 8.71 21.34
C LEU A 244 -8.15 9.07 19.99
N ILE A 245 -6.83 9.29 19.98
CA ILE A 245 -6.02 9.52 18.77
C ILE A 245 -5.40 8.19 18.39
N LEU A 246 -5.85 7.60 17.27
CA LEU A 246 -5.33 6.33 16.77
C LEU A 246 -4.19 6.56 15.78
N PHE A 247 -3.10 5.80 15.95
CA PHE A 247 -1.97 5.77 15.03
C PHE A 247 -1.56 4.33 14.72
N GLY A 248 -1.24 4.05 13.44
CA GLY A 248 -0.78 2.73 12.99
C GLY A 248 0.72 2.71 12.72
N ALA A 249 1.45 1.87 13.43
CA ALA A 249 2.89 1.65 13.28
C ALA A 249 3.15 0.29 12.59
N ALA A 250 2.88 0.21 11.27
CA ALA A 250 3.14 -1.02 10.51
C ALA A 250 4.60 -1.08 10.05
N THR A 251 5.06 -2.26 9.67
CA THR A 251 6.37 -2.66 9.13
C THR A 251 7.53 -1.70 9.38
N GLY A 252 8.40 -2.03 10.31
CA GLY A 252 9.50 -1.17 10.76
C GLY A 252 9.09 -0.23 11.91
N GLY A 253 7.84 -0.33 12.35
CA GLY A 253 7.34 0.38 13.51
C GLY A 253 7.46 1.89 13.39
N MET A 254 7.68 2.54 14.53
CA MET A 254 7.93 3.98 14.62
C MET A 254 9.29 4.40 14.04
N GLY A 255 10.21 3.45 13.81
CA GLY A 255 11.47 3.68 13.12
C GLY A 255 11.33 3.82 11.59
N ASN A 256 10.17 3.58 11.03
CA ASN A 256 9.94 3.80 9.63
C ASN A 256 9.77 5.30 9.34
N ILE A 257 10.82 5.92 8.80
CA ILE A 257 10.87 7.37 8.49
C ILE A 257 9.71 7.83 7.62
N TYR A 258 9.16 6.96 6.75
CA TYR A 258 8.05 7.32 5.86
C TYR A 258 6.72 7.50 6.60
N LYS A 259 6.58 6.96 7.82
CA LYS A 259 5.34 7.02 8.61
C LYS A 259 5.20 8.27 9.46
N GLY A 260 6.25 9.11 9.51
CA GLY A 260 6.19 10.45 10.08
C GLY A 260 5.90 10.48 11.59
N TRP A 261 6.30 9.44 12.34
CA TRP A 261 6.09 9.37 13.79
C TRP A 261 6.54 10.64 14.52
N GLU A 262 7.71 11.17 14.16
CA GLU A 262 8.28 12.38 14.78
C GLU A 262 7.35 13.60 14.70
N TYR A 263 6.59 13.73 13.61
CA TYR A 263 5.65 14.84 13.43
C TYR A 263 4.41 14.66 14.29
N LEU A 264 3.90 13.43 14.41
CA LEU A 264 2.80 13.13 15.32
C LEU A 264 3.22 13.35 16.77
N GLN A 265 4.41 12.90 17.15
CA GLN A 265 4.94 13.10 18.49
C GLN A 265 4.98 14.60 18.85
N LYS A 266 5.53 15.43 17.96
CA LYS A 266 5.57 16.90 18.15
C LYS A 266 4.17 17.50 18.24
N ALA A 267 3.22 17.09 17.38
CA ALA A 267 1.84 17.57 17.41
C ALA A 267 1.15 17.22 18.73
N ILE A 268 1.39 16.01 19.27
CA ILE A 268 0.79 15.55 20.54
C ILE A 268 1.36 16.29 21.76
N LEU A 269 2.62 16.77 21.74
CA LEU A 269 3.22 17.49 22.88
C LEU A 269 2.41 18.70 23.33
N HIS A 270 1.62 19.29 22.44
CA HIS A 270 0.82 20.49 22.71
C HIS A 270 -0.68 20.20 22.90
N LEU A 271 -1.07 18.92 23.03
CA LEU A 271 -2.46 18.54 23.33
C LEU A 271 -2.73 18.44 24.83
N SER A 272 -3.98 18.68 25.24
CA SER A 272 -4.39 18.58 26.64
C SER A 272 -4.33 17.14 27.17
N THR A 273 -3.56 16.90 28.21
CA THR A 273 -3.43 15.59 28.87
C THR A 273 -4.71 15.12 29.56
N SER A 274 -5.58 16.07 29.94
CA SER A 274 -6.87 15.77 30.54
C SER A 274 -7.94 15.32 29.55
N SER A 275 -7.76 15.61 28.24
CA SER A 275 -8.79 15.41 27.22
C SER A 275 -8.47 14.28 26.24
N TYR A 276 -7.18 13.96 26.04
CA TYR A 276 -6.75 13.02 25.00
C TYR A 276 -5.98 11.82 25.56
N GLU A 277 -6.10 10.68 24.86
CA GLU A 277 -5.22 9.52 24.97
C GLU A 277 -4.79 9.08 23.56
N ALA A 278 -3.55 8.57 23.46
CA ALA A 278 -3.06 7.93 22.23
C ALA A 278 -3.35 6.43 22.25
N VAL A 279 -3.72 5.90 21.09
CA VAL A 279 -3.88 4.46 20.86
C VAL A 279 -2.98 4.07 19.69
N ILE A 280 -2.06 3.15 19.93
CA ILE A 280 -1.04 2.77 18.96
C ILE A 280 -1.15 1.29 18.67
N PHE A 281 -1.31 0.91 17.41
CA PHE A 281 -1.31 -0.48 16.97
C PHE A 281 -0.16 -0.77 15.98
N GLY A 282 0.27 -2.02 15.95
CA GLY A 282 1.38 -2.46 15.10
C GLY A 282 2.63 -2.80 15.90
N GLU A 283 3.81 -2.49 15.35
CA GLU A 283 5.07 -2.75 16.02
C GLU A 283 5.35 -1.72 17.12
N TYR A 284 5.70 -2.20 18.28
CA TYR A 284 5.84 -1.42 19.51
C TYR A 284 7.30 -1.19 19.91
N ASN A 285 7.59 0.03 20.39
CA ASN A 285 8.83 0.35 21.07
C ASN A 285 8.54 1.02 22.43
N LYS A 286 8.89 0.35 23.54
CA LYS A 286 8.67 0.83 24.91
C LYS A 286 9.25 2.22 25.21
N THR A 287 10.26 2.66 24.49
CA THR A 287 10.89 3.98 24.72
C THR A 287 9.96 5.13 24.38
N VAL A 288 8.94 4.90 23.56
CA VAL A 288 7.99 5.92 23.11
C VAL A 288 6.98 6.31 24.18
N GLU A 289 6.61 5.37 25.05
CA GLU A 289 5.66 5.63 26.14
C GLU A 289 6.11 6.80 27.04
N LYS A 290 7.42 6.89 27.27
CA LYS A 290 8.02 7.97 28.08
C LYS A 290 8.18 9.30 27.36
N GLN A 291 7.91 9.34 26.06
CA GLN A 291 8.15 10.52 25.22
C GLN A 291 6.87 11.33 24.94
N LEU A 292 5.70 10.82 25.30
CA LEU A 292 4.43 11.51 25.08
C LEU A 292 3.84 12.01 26.40
N PRO A 293 3.27 13.23 26.44
CA PRO A 293 2.66 13.79 27.66
C PRO A 293 1.30 13.16 27.97
N ILE A 294 0.64 12.57 26.97
CA ILE A 294 -0.67 11.91 27.10
C ILE A 294 -0.49 10.40 27.32
N LYS A 295 -1.47 9.78 27.97
CA LYS A 295 -1.47 8.33 28.17
C LYS A 295 -1.48 7.59 26.82
N CYS A 296 -0.62 6.60 26.68
CA CYS A 296 -0.51 5.76 25.49
C CYS A 296 -1.01 4.34 25.77
N ASN A 297 -1.96 3.89 24.95
CA ASN A 297 -2.47 2.53 24.97
C ASN A 297 -1.88 1.78 23.78
N PHE A 298 -1.06 0.75 24.04
CA PHE A 298 -0.43 -0.07 23.00
C PHE A 298 -1.22 -1.34 22.78
N ILE A 299 -1.81 -1.46 21.59
CA ILE A 299 -2.65 -2.61 21.22
C ILE A 299 -1.82 -3.77 20.66
N GLY A 300 -0.61 -3.46 20.18
CA GLY A 300 0.20 -4.46 19.48
C GLY A 300 -0.28 -4.70 18.05
N LYS A 301 0.23 -5.79 17.45
CA LYS A 301 -0.06 -6.13 16.05
C LYS A 301 -1.39 -6.85 15.94
N LEU A 302 -2.31 -6.29 15.17
CA LEU A 302 -3.58 -6.93 14.82
C LEU A 302 -3.41 -7.74 13.54
N TYR A 303 -3.90 -8.98 13.56
CA TYR A 303 -3.71 -9.95 12.48
C TYR A 303 -4.96 -10.17 11.64
N ASP A 304 -6.09 -9.66 12.08
CA ASP A 304 -7.36 -9.79 11.38
C ASP A 304 -8.03 -8.42 11.15
N GLU A 305 -8.90 -8.37 10.14
CA GLU A 305 -9.55 -7.13 9.72
C GLU A 305 -10.73 -6.74 10.64
N TYR A 306 -11.33 -7.69 11.34
CA TYR A 306 -12.43 -7.40 12.26
C TYR A 306 -11.94 -6.66 13.50
N SER A 307 -10.87 -7.15 14.14
CA SER A 307 -10.23 -6.46 15.27
C SER A 307 -9.77 -5.07 14.87
N LEU A 308 -9.21 -4.91 13.67
CA LEU A 308 -8.79 -3.61 13.15
C LEU A 308 -10.01 -2.69 12.90
N SER A 309 -11.11 -3.21 12.37
CA SER A 309 -12.36 -2.47 12.20
C SER A 309 -12.91 -1.98 13.54
N VAL A 310 -12.92 -2.82 14.57
CA VAL A 310 -13.35 -2.42 15.93
C VAL A 310 -12.43 -1.32 16.47
N LEU A 311 -11.12 -1.41 16.25
CA LEU A 311 -10.18 -0.40 16.71
C LEU A 311 -10.38 0.96 16.03
N TYR A 312 -10.65 1.00 14.72
CA TYR A 312 -11.04 2.25 14.05
C TYR A 312 -12.30 2.84 14.66
N ASN A 313 -13.32 2.02 14.95
CA ASN A 313 -14.56 2.48 15.58
C ASN A 313 -14.38 3.00 17.02
N ALA A 314 -13.37 2.53 17.75
CA ALA A 314 -13.04 3.02 19.08
C ALA A 314 -12.41 4.44 19.03
N ALA A 315 -11.75 4.79 17.95
CA ALA A 315 -11.03 6.05 17.81
C ALA A 315 -11.98 7.24 17.55
N ASP A 316 -11.57 8.43 18.00
CA ASP A 316 -12.20 9.68 17.65
C ASP A 316 -11.59 10.30 16.40
N VAL A 317 -10.30 10.01 16.15
CA VAL A 317 -9.56 10.40 14.95
C VAL A 317 -8.45 9.39 14.66
N PHE A 318 -8.25 9.06 13.39
CA PHE A 318 -7.07 8.33 12.93
C PHE A 318 -6.06 9.30 12.34
N VAL A 319 -4.80 9.21 12.78
CA VAL A 319 -3.73 10.09 12.29
C VAL A 319 -2.70 9.26 11.53
N THR A 320 -2.38 9.67 10.31
CA THR A 320 -1.35 9.04 9.48
C THR A 320 -0.48 10.10 8.80
N PRO A 321 0.55 10.63 9.51
CA PRO A 321 1.40 11.71 9.01
C PRO A 321 2.49 11.16 8.08
N SER A 322 2.11 10.27 7.15
CA SER A 322 3.03 9.68 6.19
C SER A 322 3.72 10.75 5.34
N LEU A 323 5.04 10.64 5.17
CA LEU A 323 5.84 11.54 4.33
C LEU A 323 5.80 11.15 2.85
N ALA A 324 5.40 9.93 2.56
CA ALA A 324 5.13 9.44 1.21
C ALA A 324 4.15 8.27 1.31
N ASP A 325 3.08 8.32 0.55
CA ASP A 325 2.13 7.21 0.42
C ASP A 325 1.39 7.34 -0.92
N ASN A 326 1.10 6.21 -1.55
CA ASN A 326 0.39 6.21 -2.80
C ASN A 326 -1.13 6.20 -2.60
N PHE A 327 -1.63 5.15 -1.96
CA PHE A 327 -3.07 4.96 -1.73
C PHE A 327 -3.28 4.11 -0.47
N PRO A 328 -3.17 4.71 0.73
CA PRO A 328 -3.14 3.97 1.99
C PRO A 328 -4.46 3.30 2.33
N ASN A 329 -4.46 1.97 2.45
CA ASN A 329 -5.62 1.18 2.85
C ASN A 329 -6.15 1.59 4.23
N THR A 330 -5.28 2.00 5.14
CA THR A 330 -5.65 2.43 6.49
C THR A 330 -6.57 3.65 6.52
N ILE A 331 -6.42 4.55 5.55
CA ILE A 331 -7.34 5.69 5.37
C ILE A 331 -8.69 5.21 4.86
N LEU A 332 -8.71 4.32 3.85
CA LEU A 332 -9.96 3.71 3.36
C LEU A 332 -10.72 3.01 4.49
N GLU A 333 -10.01 2.24 5.29
CA GLU A 333 -10.54 1.46 6.42
C GLU A 333 -11.13 2.36 7.51
N SER A 334 -10.36 3.37 7.94
CA SER A 334 -10.80 4.34 8.96
C SER A 334 -12.04 5.12 8.51
N LEU A 335 -12.01 5.71 7.32
CA LEU A 335 -13.15 6.45 6.77
C LEU A 335 -14.36 5.53 6.55
N SER A 336 -14.14 4.28 6.14
CA SER A 336 -15.22 3.29 5.99
C SER A 336 -15.90 2.96 7.32
N CYS A 337 -15.17 2.96 8.43
CA CYS A 337 -15.71 2.83 9.79
C CYS A 337 -16.38 4.13 10.29
N GLY A 338 -16.31 5.20 9.54
CA GLY A 338 -16.85 6.52 9.93
C GLY A 338 -15.89 7.33 10.79
N THR A 339 -14.65 6.92 10.94
CA THR A 339 -13.64 7.61 11.75
C THR A 339 -12.85 8.57 10.86
N PRO A 340 -12.87 9.89 11.16
CA PRO A 340 -12.17 10.89 10.35
C PRO A 340 -10.66 10.73 10.44
N VAL A 341 -9.98 11.20 9.38
CA VAL A 341 -8.53 11.01 9.24
C VAL A 341 -7.81 12.36 9.14
N VAL A 342 -6.67 12.45 9.83
CA VAL A 342 -5.72 13.55 9.68
C VAL A 342 -4.45 13.00 9.02
N ALA A 343 -4.02 13.63 7.94
CA ALA A 343 -2.81 13.24 7.22
C ALA A 343 -2.15 14.46 6.56
N PHE A 344 -0.89 14.33 6.19
CA PHE A 344 -0.25 15.34 5.35
C PHE A 344 -0.81 15.30 3.91
N ASN A 345 -0.88 16.47 3.29
CA ASN A 345 -1.25 16.63 1.89
C ASN A 345 -0.08 16.17 1.00
N VAL A 346 0.04 14.85 0.76
CA VAL A 346 1.15 14.26 0.01
C VAL A 346 0.70 13.01 -0.77
N GLY A 347 1.32 12.80 -1.94
CA GLY A 347 1.07 11.61 -2.75
C GLY A 347 -0.39 11.47 -3.17
N GLY A 348 -0.95 10.26 -3.03
CA GLY A 348 -2.34 9.98 -3.34
C GLY A 348 -3.32 10.14 -2.16
N ILE A 349 -2.87 10.63 -1.01
CA ILE A 349 -3.73 10.87 0.17
C ILE A 349 -4.88 11.83 -0.13
N PRO A 350 -4.71 12.92 -0.92
CA PRO A 350 -5.79 13.83 -1.29
C PRO A 350 -6.95 13.20 -2.08
N ASP A 351 -6.74 12.04 -2.71
CA ASP A 351 -7.84 11.31 -3.37
C ASP A 351 -8.85 10.76 -2.34
N LEU A 352 -8.40 10.49 -1.12
CA LEU A 352 -9.17 9.86 -0.04
C LEU A 352 -9.75 10.87 0.94
N ILE A 353 -9.00 11.93 1.26
CA ILE A 353 -9.39 12.92 2.26
C ILE A 353 -9.86 14.19 1.57
N MET A 354 -11.11 14.52 1.79
CA MET A 354 -11.70 15.83 1.45
C MET A 354 -11.51 16.76 2.66
N HIS A 355 -10.57 17.71 2.54
CA HIS A 355 -10.19 18.63 3.63
C HIS A 355 -11.41 19.30 4.27
N LYS A 356 -11.52 19.19 5.60
CA LYS A 356 -12.64 19.71 6.42
C LYS A 356 -14.02 19.16 6.02
N SER A 357 -14.06 17.96 5.43
CA SER A 357 -15.32 17.27 5.12
C SER A 357 -15.35 15.87 5.73
N ASN A 358 -14.43 14.97 5.33
CA ASN A 358 -14.28 13.63 5.92
C ASN A 358 -12.99 13.46 6.72
N GLY A 359 -12.17 14.52 6.83
CA GLY A 359 -10.88 14.53 7.51
C GLY A 359 -10.15 15.84 7.28
N TYR A 360 -8.89 15.87 7.64
CA TYR A 360 -8.06 17.07 7.55
C TYR A 360 -6.75 16.78 6.83
N LEU A 361 -6.47 17.51 5.76
CA LEU A 361 -5.19 17.51 5.06
C LEU A 361 -4.32 18.62 5.66
N ALA A 362 -3.33 18.23 6.45
CA ALA A 362 -2.36 19.14 7.03
C ALA A 362 -1.25 19.47 6.02
N HIS A 363 -0.65 20.64 6.14
CA HIS A 363 0.51 21.02 5.35
C HIS A 363 1.67 20.06 5.61
N TYR A 364 2.40 19.75 4.53
CA TYR A 364 3.47 18.77 4.57
C TYR A 364 4.54 19.13 5.60
N LYS A 365 4.80 18.21 6.54
CA LYS A 365 5.76 18.36 7.65
C LYS A 365 5.43 19.46 8.67
N ASP A 366 4.22 19.99 8.68
CA ASP A 366 3.78 20.98 9.66
C ASP A 366 3.07 20.31 10.85
N CYS A 367 3.76 20.30 12.01
CA CYS A 367 3.25 19.68 13.23
C CYS A 367 2.10 20.47 13.85
N GLU A 368 2.12 21.79 13.76
CA GLU A 368 1.06 22.66 14.29
C GLU A 368 -0.23 22.52 13.48
N ASP A 369 -0.11 22.42 12.16
CA ASP A 369 -1.27 22.19 11.30
C ASP A 369 -1.81 20.77 11.47
N LEU A 370 -0.93 19.77 11.73
CA LEU A 370 -1.33 18.41 12.08
C LEU A 370 -2.15 18.39 13.39
N LYS A 371 -1.72 19.16 14.42
CA LYS A 371 -2.45 19.33 15.67
C LYS A 371 -3.82 19.99 15.44
N LYS A 372 -3.88 21.09 14.68
CA LYS A 372 -5.15 21.74 14.31
C LYS A 372 -6.11 20.77 13.64
N GLY A 373 -5.59 19.89 12.78
CA GLY A 373 -6.34 18.82 12.14
C GLY A 373 -6.96 17.84 13.14
N ILE A 374 -6.18 17.41 14.15
CA ILE A 374 -6.66 16.53 15.22
C ILE A 374 -7.79 17.21 16.00
N GLU A 375 -7.59 18.44 16.46
CA GLU A 375 -8.57 19.21 17.20
C GLU A 375 -9.86 19.45 16.37
N TRP A 376 -9.70 19.77 15.09
CA TRP A 376 -10.82 19.94 14.17
C TRP A 376 -11.62 18.63 14.01
N CYS A 377 -10.97 17.49 13.71
CA CYS A 377 -11.66 16.22 13.53
C CYS A 377 -12.44 15.80 14.78
N VAL A 378 -11.83 15.97 15.94
CA VAL A 378 -12.43 15.58 17.24
C VAL A 378 -13.61 16.46 17.64
N SER A 379 -13.68 17.71 17.17
CA SER A 379 -14.79 18.63 17.41
C SER A 379 -16.04 18.38 16.55
N GLN A 380 -15.93 17.53 15.50
CA GLN A 380 -17.03 17.29 14.57
C GLN A 380 -18.00 16.23 15.12
N TYR A 381 -19.27 16.59 15.34
CA TYR A 381 -20.29 15.68 15.90
C TYR A 381 -20.94 14.75 14.86
N SER A 382 -21.01 15.14 13.60
CA SER A 382 -21.78 14.42 12.55
C SER A 382 -20.92 13.98 11.36
N ILE A 383 -19.59 13.87 11.53
CA ILE A 383 -18.66 13.56 10.45
C ILE A 383 -18.71 12.08 10.01
N GLN A 384 -19.21 11.19 10.86
CA GLN A 384 -19.18 9.75 10.65
C GLN A 384 -19.84 9.32 9.35
N GLU A 385 -21.02 9.83 9.05
CA GLU A 385 -21.75 9.48 7.83
C GLU A 385 -21.05 10.01 6.58
N VAL A 386 -20.47 11.21 6.65
CA VAL A 386 -19.70 11.80 5.54
C VAL A 386 -18.46 10.96 5.25
N CYS A 387 -17.72 10.53 6.28
CA CYS A 387 -16.59 9.62 6.13
C CYS A 387 -17.01 8.32 5.41
N ARG A 388 -18.03 7.65 5.93
CA ARG A 388 -18.54 6.38 5.39
C ARG A 388 -19.01 6.52 3.94
N SER A 389 -19.85 7.52 3.66
CA SER A 389 -20.43 7.71 2.32
C SER A 389 -19.38 8.04 1.27
N SER A 390 -18.30 8.74 1.64
CA SER A 390 -17.19 9.04 0.73
C SER A 390 -16.51 7.77 0.21
N ILE A 391 -16.41 6.72 1.05
CA ILE A 391 -15.80 5.45 0.68
C ILE A 391 -16.77 4.60 -0.13
N ILE A 392 -18.02 4.46 0.30
CA ILE A 392 -19.01 3.64 -0.40
C ILE A 392 -19.19 4.12 -1.85
N LYS A 393 -19.28 5.43 -2.05
CA LYS A 393 -19.52 6.02 -3.37
C LYS A 393 -18.37 5.84 -4.37
N LYS A 394 -17.14 5.64 -3.91
CA LYS A 394 -15.97 5.65 -4.80
C LYS A 394 -15.15 4.34 -4.76
N TYR A 395 -15.14 3.62 -3.64
CA TYR A 395 -14.17 2.56 -3.36
C TYR A 395 -14.82 1.26 -2.87
N SER A 396 -16.14 1.12 -3.00
CA SER A 396 -16.84 -0.13 -2.69
C SER A 396 -16.41 -1.27 -3.61
N PRO A 397 -16.42 -2.52 -3.13
CA PRO A 397 -15.97 -3.67 -3.91
C PRO A 397 -16.67 -3.79 -5.26
N SER A 398 -17.99 -3.62 -5.29
CA SER A 398 -18.79 -3.72 -6.53
C SER A 398 -18.34 -2.74 -7.61
N LEU A 399 -18.10 -1.47 -7.22
CA LEU A 399 -17.66 -0.43 -8.17
C LEU A 399 -16.26 -0.73 -8.73
N ILE A 400 -15.35 -1.18 -7.88
CA ILE A 400 -13.98 -1.45 -8.30
C ILE A 400 -13.93 -2.70 -9.17
N ILE A 401 -14.65 -3.76 -8.83
CA ILE A 401 -14.70 -4.99 -9.65
C ILE A 401 -15.31 -4.71 -11.02
N GLU A 402 -16.34 -3.88 -11.12
CA GLU A 402 -16.90 -3.50 -12.42
C GLU A 402 -15.88 -2.78 -13.30
N LYS A 403 -15.01 -1.91 -12.74
CA LYS A 403 -13.91 -1.30 -13.50
C LYS A 403 -12.93 -2.35 -14.02
N HIS A 404 -12.56 -3.34 -13.21
CA HIS A 404 -11.70 -4.44 -13.63
C HIS A 404 -12.35 -5.32 -14.69
N LYS A 405 -13.65 -5.64 -14.55
CA LYS A 405 -14.42 -6.40 -15.57
C LYS A 405 -14.43 -5.64 -16.90
N LYS A 406 -14.77 -4.34 -16.90
CA LYS A 406 -14.71 -3.51 -18.11
C LYS A 406 -13.35 -3.52 -18.79
N LEU A 407 -12.28 -3.44 -17.98
CA LEU A 407 -10.91 -3.52 -18.49
C LEU A 407 -10.60 -4.87 -19.16
N MET A 408 -11.09 -5.98 -18.60
CA MET A 408 -10.85 -7.33 -19.10
C MET A 408 -11.73 -7.67 -20.32
N TYR A 409 -12.98 -7.22 -20.33
CA TYR A 409 -13.91 -7.48 -21.43
C TYR A 409 -13.78 -6.49 -22.60
N GLY A 410 -12.98 -5.42 -22.47
CA GLY A 410 -12.78 -4.42 -23.52
C GLY A 410 -14.02 -3.56 -23.80
N LYS A 411 -14.89 -3.39 -22.81
CA LYS A 411 -16.13 -2.59 -22.92
C LYS A 411 -16.02 -1.27 -22.19
#